data_7d26ceb468872291e250efbe6b8a1d94
#
_entry.id   7d26ceb468872291e250efbe6b8a1d94
#
_cell.length_a   1.000
_cell.length_b   1.000
_cell.length_c   1.000
_cell.angle_alpha   90.00
_cell.angle_beta   90.00
_cell.angle_gamma   90.00
#
_symmetry.space_group_name_H-M   'P 1'
#
loop_
_entity.id
_entity.type
_entity.pdbx_description
1 polymer ?
#
loop_
_entity_poly.entity_id
_entity_poly.type
_entity_poly.pdbx_seq_one_letter_code
_entity_poly.pdbx_strand_id
1 'polypeptide(L)'
;MSDQFKALIINQEGENFTREVKKIDRSFLKHGDVTIKVDYSDLNFKDGMILKNGGRLVKEFPHIPGIDFSGTVLESDNSKFKEGDEVILTGFRVGEVFYGGYSQIAKVNGDFLVKKPKNLTSKQAMILGTAGFTSLMSAFAIKAREELLLGEKVKDVLVTGASGGVGSIAVMILSKMGYDVHAVTGKKDKNDYLKDLGAKNIIDRKEFEGESKDRKSVV
;
A
#
# COMPACT_ATOMS: atom_id res chain seq x y z
N MET A 1 -24.85 -18.64 3.67
CA MET A 1 -24.50 -17.24 3.27
C MET A 1 -24.89 -17.07 1.81
N SER A 2 -25.26 -15.86 1.37
CA SER A 2 -25.54 -15.60 -0.05
C SER A 2 -24.28 -15.88 -0.86
N ASP A 3 -24.41 -16.65 -1.96
CA ASP A 3 -23.30 -16.89 -2.90
C ASP A 3 -22.85 -15.64 -3.64
N GLN A 4 -23.63 -14.55 -3.52
CA GLN A 4 -23.37 -13.27 -4.20
C GLN A 4 -22.81 -12.22 -3.26
N PHE A 5 -21.88 -11.43 -3.77
CA PHE A 5 -21.24 -10.31 -3.07
C PHE A 5 -20.96 -9.15 -4.03
N LYS A 6 -20.75 -7.94 -3.48
CA LYS A 6 -20.42 -6.76 -4.26
C LYS A 6 -18.91 -6.67 -4.48
N ALA A 7 -18.51 -6.32 -5.70
CA ALA A 7 -17.14 -6.00 -6.07
C ALA A 7 -17.11 -4.83 -7.06
N LEU A 8 -16.04 -4.04 -7.03
CA LEU A 8 -15.72 -3.10 -8.09
C LEU A 8 -15.09 -3.89 -9.24
N ILE A 9 -15.79 -3.95 -10.35
CA ILE A 9 -15.31 -4.62 -11.56
C ILE A 9 -14.81 -3.56 -12.54
N ILE A 10 -13.59 -3.73 -13.01
CA ILE A 10 -13.08 -3.00 -14.16
C ILE A 10 -13.11 -3.94 -15.39
N ASN A 11 -13.49 -3.40 -16.54
CA ASN A 11 -13.49 -4.15 -17.80
C ASN A 11 -12.96 -3.28 -18.93
N GLN A 12 -12.37 -3.92 -19.93
CA GLN A 12 -11.92 -3.27 -21.15
C GLN A 12 -12.34 -4.08 -22.37
N GLU A 13 -13.09 -3.41 -23.27
CA GLU A 13 -13.50 -3.94 -24.55
C GLU A 13 -13.06 -2.98 -25.65
N GLY A 14 -11.99 -3.33 -26.35
CA GLY A 14 -11.31 -2.41 -27.26
C GLY A 14 -10.80 -1.16 -26.54
N GLU A 15 -11.24 0.03 -26.94
CA GLU A 15 -10.91 1.29 -26.31
C GLU A 15 -11.83 1.66 -25.13
N ASN A 16 -12.93 0.93 -24.95
CA ASN A 16 -13.91 1.22 -23.90
C ASN A 16 -13.48 0.60 -22.57
N PHE A 17 -13.13 1.45 -21.60
CA PHE A 17 -12.78 1.05 -20.25
C PHE A 17 -13.89 1.42 -19.27
N THR A 18 -14.44 0.42 -18.59
CA THR A 18 -15.56 0.59 -17.64
C THR A 18 -15.16 0.26 -16.21
N ARG A 19 -15.86 0.86 -15.25
CA ARG A 19 -15.72 0.66 -13.80
C ARG A 19 -17.10 0.64 -13.19
N GLU A 20 -17.46 -0.45 -12.56
CA GLU A 20 -18.81 -0.59 -12.01
C GLU A 20 -18.80 -1.48 -10.76
N VAL A 21 -19.56 -1.07 -9.73
CA VAL A 21 -19.82 -1.93 -8.58
C VAL A 21 -20.96 -2.88 -8.94
N LYS A 22 -20.64 -4.17 -9.03
CA LYS A 22 -21.60 -5.24 -9.40
C LYS A 22 -21.77 -6.24 -8.27
N LYS A 23 -22.91 -6.92 -8.26
CA LYS A 23 -23.07 -8.19 -7.56
C LYS A 23 -22.55 -9.30 -8.46
N ILE A 24 -21.67 -10.12 -7.93
CA ILE A 24 -21.07 -11.27 -8.61
C ILE A 24 -21.16 -12.50 -7.73
N ASP A 25 -21.05 -13.68 -8.32
CA ASP A 25 -21.02 -14.96 -7.61
C ASP A 25 -19.60 -15.30 -7.15
N ARG A 26 -19.48 -16.12 -6.10
CA ARG A 26 -18.18 -16.61 -5.62
C ARG A 26 -17.40 -17.37 -6.69
N SER A 27 -18.06 -18.01 -7.63
CA SER A 27 -17.45 -18.71 -8.76
C SER A 27 -16.62 -17.78 -9.67
N PHE A 28 -16.84 -16.47 -9.59
CA PHE A 28 -15.99 -15.48 -10.27
C PHE A 28 -14.54 -15.50 -9.75
N LEU A 29 -14.33 -15.84 -8.48
CA LEU A 29 -13.02 -15.85 -7.82
C LEU A 29 -12.29 -17.16 -8.14
N LYS A 30 -11.43 -17.16 -9.18
CA LYS A 30 -10.85 -18.37 -9.78
C LYS A 30 -9.57 -18.86 -9.09
N HIS A 31 -8.85 -18.02 -8.35
CA HIS A 31 -7.49 -18.30 -7.87
C HIS A 31 -7.37 -18.13 -6.37
N GLY A 32 -6.61 -19.04 -5.73
CA GLY A 32 -6.31 -18.97 -4.31
C GLY A 32 -6.85 -20.16 -3.52
N ASP A 33 -6.33 -20.34 -2.34
CA ASP A 33 -6.66 -21.41 -1.38
C ASP A 33 -7.23 -20.88 -0.06
N VAL A 34 -7.33 -19.52 0.08
CA VAL A 34 -7.96 -18.86 1.23
C VAL A 34 -9.00 -17.85 0.76
N THR A 35 -10.22 -18.01 1.26
CA THR A 35 -11.35 -17.08 1.02
C THR A 35 -11.53 -16.17 2.23
N ILE A 36 -11.56 -14.86 2.00
CA ILE A 36 -11.56 -13.83 3.04
C ILE A 36 -12.77 -12.91 2.87
N LYS A 37 -13.49 -12.64 3.95
CA LYS A 37 -14.39 -11.50 4.06
C LYS A 37 -13.52 -10.25 4.23
N VAL A 38 -13.53 -9.37 3.25
CA VAL A 38 -12.79 -8.10 3.33
C VAL A 38 -13.53 -7.14 4.24
N ASP A 39 -12.84 -6.68 5.29
CA ASP A 39 -13.37 -5.71 6.23
C ASP A 39 -13.00 -4.29 5.82
N TYR A 40 -11.75 -4.08 5.40
CA TYR A 40 -11.21 -2.81 4.91
C TYR A 40 -10.20 -3.04 3.78
N SER A 41 -10.17 -2.13 2.83
CA SER A 41 -9.06 -1.94 1.90
C SER A 41 -8.64 -0.47 1.90
N ASP A 42 -7.47 -0.17 1.34
CA ASP A 42 -6.91 1.17 1.24
C ASP A 42 -6.96 1.68 -0.20
N LEU A 43 -6.66 2.95 -0.42
CA LEU A 43 -6.55 3.57 -1.74
C LEU A 43 -5.12 4.05 -1.97
N ASN A 44 -4.40 3.34 -2.80
CA ASN A 44 -3.03 3.64 -3.16
C ASN A 44 -2.95 4.36 -4.53
N PHE A 45 -1.84 5.05 -4.79
CA PHE A 45 -1.60 5.67 -6.11
C PHE A 45 -1.72 4.66 -7.26
N LYS A 46 -1.26 3.43 -7.03
CA LYS A 46 -1.35 2.33 -7.99
C LYS A 46 -2.80 1.98 -8.31
N ASP A 47 -3.68 1.94 -7.32
CA ASP A 47 -5.11 1.71 -7.55
C ASP A 47 -5.72 2.80 -8.42
N GLY A 48 -5.32 4.06 -8.19
CA GLY A 48 -5.73 5.18 -9.03
C GLY A 48 -5.29 5.02 -10.49
N MET A 49 -4.07 4.51 -10.74
CA MET A 49 -3.59 4.20 -12.09
C MET A 49 -4.41 3.07 -12.72
N ILE A 50 -4.68 2.02 -11.98
CA ILE A 50 -5.48 0.87 -12.44
C ILE A 50 -6.92 1.32 -12.76
N LEU A 51 -7.51 2.10 -11.88
CA LEU A 51 -8.87 2.62 -12.06
C LEU A 51 -8.98 3.61 -13.22
N LYS A 52 -7.90 4.25 -13.64
CA LYS A 52 -7.92 5.15 -14.78
C LYS A 52 -8.11 4.41 -16.10
N ASN A 53 -7.30 3.37 -16.34
CA ASN A 53 -7.29 2.62 -17.61
C ASN A 53 -6.56 1.27 -17.51
N GLY A 54 -6.65 0.56 -16.37
CA GLY A 54 -5.88 -0.66 -16.13
C GLY A 54 -4.39 -0.42 -15.84
N GLY A 55 -3.87 0.80 -16.04
CA GLY A 55 -2.50 1.21 -15.72
C GLY A 55 -1.40 0.42 -16.43
N ARG A 56 -1.70 -0.34 -17.50
CA ARG A 56 -0.85 -1.36 -18.11
C ARG A 56 -0.41 -2.47 -17.15
N LEU A 57 -0.97 -2.50 -15.94
CA LEU A 57 -0.66 -3.47 -14.88
C LEU A 57 -1.60 -4.66 -14.95
N VAL A 58 -2.87 -4.40 -15.25
CA VAL A 58 -3.90 -5.43 -15.45
C VAL A 58 -3.74 -6.04 -16.83
N LYS A 59 -3.71 -7.37 -16.88
CA LYS A 59 -3.51 -8.13 -18.13
C LYS A 59 -4.78 -8.83 -18.61
N GLU A 60 -5.67 -9.14 -17.68
CA GLU A 60 -6.90 -9.88 -17.95
C GLU A 60 -8.10 -9.11 -17.42
N PHE A 61 -9.13 -9.04 -18.24
CA PHE A 61 -10.42 -8.42 -17.90
C PHE A 61 -11.55 -9.43 -18.10
N PRO A 62 -12.67 -9.33 -17.33
CA PRO A 62 -12.91 -8.37 -16.24
C PRO A 62 -12.00 -8.63 -15.02
N HIS A 63 -11.70 -7.57 -14.24
CA HIS A 63 -10.78 -7.63 -13.12
C HIS A 63 -11.33 -6.93 -11.87
N ILE A 64 -10.88 -7.36 -10.68
CA ILE A 64 -11.15 -6.70 -9.39
C ILE A 64 -9.87 -6.03 -8.91
N PRO A 65 -9.80 -4.69 -8.84
CA PRO A 65 -8.64 -3.97 -8.31
C PRO A 65 -8.59 -3.97 -6.76
N GLY A 66 -7.64 -3.22 -6.20
CA GLY A 66 -7.38 -3.10 -4.76
C GLY A 66 -6.17 -3.90 -4.35
N ILE A 67 -5.01 -3.19 -4.18
CA ILE A 67 -3.71 -3.85 -4.01
C ILE A 67 -3.43 -4.32 -2.58
N ASP A 68 -4.26 -3.94 -1.63
CA ASP A 68 -4.18 -4.35 -0.24
C ASP A 68 -5.55 -4.43 0.43
N PHE A 69 -5.64 -5.22 1.46
CA PHE A 69 -6.84 -5.35 2.29
C PHE A 69 -6.52 -6.01 3.63
N SER A 70 -7.44 -5.85 4.58
CA SER A 70 -7.53 -6.64 5.81
C SER A 70 -8.92 -7.27 5.90
N GLY A 71 -8.99 -8.44 6.52
CA GLY A 71 -10.25 -9.16 6.62
C GLY A 71 -10.18 -10.39 7.51
N THR A 72 -11.26 -11.15 7.48
CA THR A 72 -11.44 -12.37 8.27
C THR A 72 -11.57 -13.56 7.32
N VAL A 73 -10.82 -14.62 7.59
CA VAL A 73 -10.88 -15.88 6.82
C VAL A 73 -12.25 -16.52 6.98
N LEU A 74 -12.91 -16.81 5.86
CA LEU A 74 -14.16 -17.55 5.79
C LEU A 74 -13.93 -19.05 5.58
N GLU A 75 -13.00 -19.38 4.66
CA GLU A 75 -12.68 -20.75 4.25
C GLU A 75 -11.20 -20.82 3.91
N SER A 76 -10.54 -21.93 4.24
CA SER A 76 -9.12 -22.13 3.93
C SER A 76 -8.79 -23.58 3.66
N ASP A 77 -8.11 -23.83 2.52
CA ASP A 77 -7.42 -25.07 2.21
C ASP A 77 -5.92 -24.98 2.57
N ASN A 78 -5.46 -23.84 3.09
CA ASN A 78 -4.08 -23.58 3.49
C ASN A 78 -3.87 -23.92 4.97
N SER A 79 -2.86 -24.72 5.28
CA SER A 79 -2.59 -25.18 6.65
C SER A 79 -2.19 -24.07 7.65
N LYS A 80 -1.77 -22.88 7.14
CA LYS A 80 -1.36 -21.73 7.99
C LYS A 80 -2.54 -20.93 8.53
N PHE A 81 -3.72 -21.07 7.90
CA PHE A 81 -4.91 -20.26 8.19
C PHE A 81 -6.14 -21.13 8.39
N LYS A 82 -7.04 -20.69 9.25
CA LYS A 82 -8.32 -21.31 9.51
C LYS A 82 -9.43 -20.26 9.55
N GLU A 83 -10.67 -20.70 9.45
CA GLU A 83 -11.86 -19.85 9.61
C GLU A 83 -11.77 -19.02 10.90
N GLY A 84 -12.10 -17.72 10.78
CA GLY A 84 -12.03 -16.75 11.85
C GLY A 84 -10.66 -16.09 12.05
N ASP A 85 -9.59 -16.55 11.40
CA ASP A 85 -8.30 -15.85 11.46
C ASP A 85 -8.41 -14.45 10.82
N GLU A 86 -7.93 -13.43 11.52
CA GLU A 86 -7.84 -12.08 10.98
C GLU A 86 -6.50 -11.92 10.23
N VAL A 87 -6.59 -11.40 9.00
CA VAL A 87 -5.45 -11.36 8.07
C VAL A 87 -5.28 -10.00 7.42
N ILE A 88 -4.05 -9.75 6.95
CA ILE A 88 -3.66 -8.59 6.14
C ILE A 88 -2.98 -9.11 4.89
N LEU A 89 -3.24 -8.44 3.77
CA LEU A 89 -2.53 -8.63 2.52
C LEU A 89 -2.03 -7.29 1.99
N THR A 90 -0.74 -7.23 1.63
CA THR A 90 -0.14 -6.12 0.89
C THR A 90 0.81 -6.69 -0.16
N GLY A 91 0.75 -6.18 -1.39
CA GLY A 91 1.69 -6.57 -2.45
C GLY A 91 1.28 -7.81 -3.24
N PHE A 92 2.26 -8.63 -3.60
CA PHE A 92 2.11 -9.89 -4.36
C PHE A 92 1.34 -9.77 -5.68
N ARG A 93 1.25 -8.55 -6.23
CA ARG A 93 0.49 -8.23 -7.46
C ARG A 93 -1.02 -8.49 -7.35
N VAL A 94 -1.54 -8.55 -6.15
CA VAL A 94 -2.98 -8.56 -5.90
C VAL A 94 -3.56 -7.21 -6.32
N GLY A 95 -4.71 -7.20 -6.97
CA GLY A 95 -5.30 -6.02 -7.61
C GLY A 95 -4.70 -5.66 -8.98
N GLU A 96 -3.61 -6.35 -9.40
CA GLU A 96 -2.94 -6.15 -10.68
C GLU A 96 -3.08 -7.38 -11.59
N VAL A 97 -2.62 -8.53 -11.14
CA VAL A 97 -2.65 -9.82 -11.82
C VAL A 97 -3.67 -10.74 -11.17
N PHE A 98 -3.70 -10.74 -9.84
CA PHE A 98 -4.69 -11.45 -9.05
C PHE A 98 -5.81 -10.51 -8.63
N TYR A 99 -7.02 -11.01 -8.46
CA TYR A 99 -8.15 -10.22 -8.00
C TYR A 99 -7.87 -9.61 -6.63
N GLY A 100 -8.25 -8.33 -6.47
CA GLY A 100 -7.89 -7.50 -5.34
C GLY A 100 -8.97 -7.29 -4.28
N GLY A 101 -8.69 -6.36 -3.39
CA GLY A 101 -9.47 -6.08 -2.19
C GLY A 101 -10.68 -5.15 -2.38
N TYR A 102 -10.95 -4.63 -3.58
CA TYR A 102 -12.14 -3.79 -3.82
C TYR A 102 -13.39 -4.65 -4.01
N SER A 103 -13.60 -5.55 -3.09
CA SER A 103 -14.72 -6.49 -3.04
C SER A 103 -15.06 -6.85 -1.60
N GLN A 104 -16.28 -7.35 -1.38
CA GLN A 104 -16.67 -7.83 -0.05
C GLN A 104 -16.03 -9.19 0.28
N ILE A 105 -15.65 -9.96 -0.74
CA ILE A 105 -14.98 -11.26 -0.61
C ILE A 105 -13.79 -11.29 -1.54
N ALA A 106 -12.63 -11.70 -1.03
CA ALA A 106 -11.43 -11.98 -1.81
C ALA A 106 -11.04 -13.45 -1.69
N LYS A 107 -10.43 -14.01 -2.73
CA LYS A 107 -9.84 -15.36 -2.72
C LYS A 107 -8.40 -15.24 -3.21
N VAL A 108 -7.43 -15.62 -2.38
CA VAL A 108 -6.00 -15.41 -2.64
C VAL A 108 -5.18 -16.62 -2.20
N ASN A 109 -3.95 -16.68 -2.67
CA ASN A 109 -2.97 -17.64 -2.16
C ASN A 109 -2.63 -17.27 -0.70
N GLY A 110 -2.73 -18.23 0.22
CA GLY A 110 -2.41 -18.06 1.63
C GLY A 110 -0.97 -17.61 1.90
N ASP A 111 -0.03 -17.90 1.02
CA ASP A 111 1.35 -17.41 1.13
C ASP A 111 1.48 -15.88 0.98
N PHE A 112 0.45 -15.21 0.47
CA PHE A 112 0.40 -13.75 0.39
C PHE A 112 -0.11 -13.10 1.66
N LEU A 113 -0.66 -13.88 2.58
CA LEU A 113 -1.31 -13.39 3.79
C LEU A 113 -0.37 -13.38 4.99
N VAL A 114 -0.59 -12.42 5.87
CA VAL A 114 -0.02 -12.41 7.21
C VAL A 114 -1.15 -12.32 8.25
N LYS A 115 -0.98 -12.97 9.40
CA LYS A 115 -1.93 -12.82 10.51
C LYS A 115 -1.89 -11.39 11.01
N LYS A 116 -3.05 -10.78 11.17
CA LYS A 116 -3.17 -9.44 11.73
C LYS A 116 -2.71 -9.44 13.19
N PRO A 117 -1.81 -8.53 13.60
CA PRO A 117 -1.44 -8.38 15.00
C PRO A 117 -2.66 -8.07 15.88
N LYS A 118 -2.73 -8.67 17.06
CA LYS A 118 -3.87 -8.51 17.98
C LYS A 118 -4.08 -7.08 18.46
N ASN A 119 -3.03 -6.27 18.51
CA ASN A 119 -3.05 -4.87 18.93
C ASN A 119 -3.45 -3.88 17.82
N LEU A 120 -3.76 -4.36 16.62
CA LEU A 120 -4.28 -3.56 15.51
C LEU A 120 -5.70 -3.97 15.17
N THR A 121 -6.56 -3.01 14.94
CA THR A 121 -7.85 -3.25 14.26
C THR A 121 -7.64 -3.39 12.76
N SER A 122 -8.56 -4.06 12.06
CA SER A 122 -8.54 -4.15 10.58
C SER A 122 -8.48 -2.76 9.93
N LYS A 123 -9.19 -1.78 10.48
CA LYS A 123 -9.13 -0.39 10.02
C LYS A 123 -7.74 0.22 10.18
N GLN A 124 -7.09 0.05 11.33
CA GLN A 124 -5.74 0.58 11.57
C GLN A 124 -4.71 -0.10 10.67
N ALA A 125 -4.86 -1.40 10.42
CA ALA A 125 -4.01 -2.12 9.48
C ALA A 125 -4.05 -1.50 8.08
N MET A 126 -5.24 -1.07 7.60
CA MET A 126 -5.39 -0.43 6.30
C MET A 126 -5.08 1.08 6.30
N ILE A 127 -5.15 1.77 7.43
CA ILE A 127 -4.57 3.11 7.55
C ILE A 127 -3.04 3.08 7.31
N LEU A 128 -2.37 2.02 7.74
CA LEU A 128 -0.95 1.80 7.43
C LEU A 128 -0.80 1.31 5.98
N GLY A 129 -1.50 0.25 5.61
CA GLY A 129 -1.56 -0.31 4.28
C GLY A 129 -0.19 -0.54 3.61
N THR A 130 -0.20 -0.55 2.31
CA THR A 130 1.02 -0.63 1.48
C THR A 130 1.95 0.57 1.70
N ALA A 131 1.42 1.75 1.97
CA ALA A 131 2.20 2.95 2.23
C ALA A 131 3.01 2.84 3.53
N GLY A 132 2.37 2.39 4.62
CA GLY A 132 3.04 2.17 5.91
C GLY A 132 4.09 1.06 5.85
N PHE A 133 3.78 -0.05 5.19
CA PHE A 133 4.73 -1.13 4.96
C PHE A 133 5.99 -0.63 4.22
N THR A 134 5.81 0.10 3.12
CA THR A 134 6.89 0.66 2.33
C THR A 134 7.74 1.65 3.13
N SER A 135 7.09 2.53 3.90
CA SER A 135 7.76 3.51 4.75
C SER A 135 8.62 2.84 5.83
N LEU A 136 8.08 1.80 6.47
CA LEU A 136 8.78 1.06 7.52
C LEU A 136 9.98 0.30 6.97
N MET A 137 9.84 -0.34 5.80
CA MET A 137 10.97 -1.00 5.12
C MET A 137 12.09 0.00 4.81
N SER A 138 11.74 1.20 4.31
CA SER A 138 12.72 2.26 4.03
C SER A 138 13.45 2.72 5.29
N ALA A 139 12.72 2.92 6.39
CA ALA A 139 13.30 3.32 7.67
C ALA A 139 14.24 2.24 8.24
N PHE A 140 13.87 0.97 8.15
CA PHE A 140 14.73 -0.14 8.55
C PHE A 140 15.97 -0.29 7.66
N ALA A 141 15.86 -0.01 6.37
CA ALA A 141 17.01 -0.02 5.46
C ALA A 141 18.04 1.05 5.85
N ILE A 142 17.59 2.25 6.24
CA ILE A 142 18.48 3.30 6.77
C ILE A 142 19.17 2.82 8.04
N LYS A 143 18.41 2.28 9.01
CA LYS A 143 18.97 1.77 10.27
C LYS A 143 19.96 0.63 10.06
N ALA A 144 19.65 -0.33 9.20
CA ALA A 144 20.55 -1.43 8.86
C ALA A 144 21.86 -0.92 8.22
N ARG A 145 21.77 0.13 7.40
CA ARG A 145 22.96 0.75 6.81
C ARG A 145 23.86 1.42 7.86
N GLU A 146 23.28 2.08 8.87
CA GLU A 146 24.06 2.63 9.99
C GLU A 146 24.86 1.54 10.72
N GLU A 147 24.21 0.38 10.97
CA GLU A 147 24.84 -0.75 11.63
C GLU A 147 26.00 -1.33 10.79
N LEU A 148 25.85 -1.37 9.46
CA LEU A 148 26.86 -1.88 8.53
C LEU A 148 28.04 -0.90 8.33
N LEU A 149 27.84 0.42 8.48
CA LEU A 149 28.86 1.45 8.29
C LEU A 149 29.68 1.73 9.56
N LEU A 150 29.85 0.72 10.43
CA LEU A 150 30.75 0.75 11.59
C LEU A 150 30.49 1.89 12.61
N GLY A 151 29.22 2.24 12.78
CA GLY A 151 28.81 3.16 13.85
C GLY A 151 28.76 4.63 13.46
N GLU A 152 28.89 4.97 12.20
CA GLU A 152 28.55 6.31 11.73
C GLU A 152 27.02 6.49 11.80
N LYS A 153 26.57 7.28 12.78
CA LYS A 153 25.16 7.62 12.92
C LYS A 153 24.75 8.60 11.83
N VAL A 154 23.80 8.18 10.99
CA VAL A 154 23.05 9.09 10.13
C VAL A 154 22.19 9.97 11.03
N LYS A 155 22.39 11.27 10.97
CA LYS A 155 21.57 12.21 11.73
C LYS A 155 20.45 12.79 10.88
N ASP A 156 20.80 13.21 9.68
CA ASP A 156 19.92 13.93 8.77
C ASP A 156 19.39 12.98 7.67
N VAL A 157 18.07 12.94 7.51
CA VAL A 157 17.40 12.11 6.49
C VAL A 157 16.50 12.99 5.61
N LEU A 158 16.68 12.89 4.31
CA LEU A 158 15.85 13.57 3.33
C LEU A 158 14.70 12.66 2.88
N VAL A 159 13.46 13.15 2.99
CA VAL A 159 12.28 12.45 2.51
C VAL A 159 11.65 13.23 1.36
N THR A 160 11.74 12.71 0.15
CA THR A 160 11.09 13.28 -1.03
C THR A 160 9.64 12.83 -1.15
N GLY A 161 8.78 13.64 -1.79
CA GLY A 161 7.35 13.33 -1.85
C GLY A 161 6.68 13.24 -0.46
N ALA A 162 7.23 13.98 0.50
CA ALA A 162 6.91 13.88 1.93
C ALA A 162 5.42 14.04 2.27
N SER A 163 4.65 14.76 1.46
CA SER A 163 3.20 14.94 1.67
C SER A 163 2.33 13.83 1.04
N GLY A 164 2.94 12.80 0.45
CA GLY A 164 2.25 11.61 -0.07
C GLY A 164 2.05 10.54 1.01
N GLY A 165 1.32 9.47 0.68
CA GLY A 165 1.03 8.37 1.62
C GLY A 165 2.30 7.76 2.22
N VAL A 166 3.25 7.31 1.39
CA VAL A 166 4.53 6.76 1.85
C VAL A 166 5.37 7.82 2.57
N GLY A 167 5.53 9.00 1.95
CA GLY A 167 6.41 10.05 2.48
C GLY A 167 5.98 10.55 3.86
N SER A 168 4.69 10.78 4.07
CA SER A 168 4.20 11.29 5.36
C SER A 168 4.38 10.28 6.50
N ILE A 169 4.14 9.01 6.23
CA ILE A 169 4.39 7.96 7.22
C ILE A 169 5.89 7.79 7.46
N ALA A 170 6.73 7.91 6.42
CA ALA A 170 8.19 7.86 6.57
C ALA A 170 8.70 9.02 7.44
N VAL A 171 8.20 10.25 7.23
CA VAL A 171 8.53 11.40 8.11
C VAL A 171 8.22 11.07 9.57
N MET A 172 7.01 10.57 9.84
CA MET A 172 6.59 10.22 11.20
C MET A 172 7.46 9.13 11.84
N ILE A 173 7.75 8.06 11.11
CA ILE A 173 8.56 6.93 11.62
C ILE A 173 9.99 7.38 11.89
N LEU A 174 10.64 8.02 10.92
CA LEU A 174 12.03 8.46 11.03
C LEU A 174 12.21 9.49 12.13
N SER A 175 11.28 10.44 12.28
CA SER A 175 11.31 11.38 13.40
C SER A 175 11.20 10.67 14.74
N LYS A 176 10.30 9.70 14.89
CA LYS A 176 10.17 8.88 16.10
C LYS A 176 11.39 8.00 16.38
N MET A 177 12.16 7.63 15.37
CA MET A 177 13.44 6.92 15.49
C MET A 177 14.59 7.85 15.88
N GLY A 178 14.37 9.17 15.94
CA GLY A 178 15.35 10.17 16.39
C GLY A 178 16.18 10.79 15.27
N TYR A 179 15.79 10.62 14.01
CA TYR A 179 16.44 11.29 12.88
C TYR A 179 15.95 12.74 12.73
N ASP A 180 16.82 13.62 12.27
CA ASP A 180 16.51 14.96 11.82
C ASP A 180 15.91 14.89 10.39
N VAL A 181 14.60 14.91 10.28
CA VAL A 181 13.91 14.67 9.00
C VAL A 181 13.73 15.97 8.22
N HIS A 182 14.24 16.01 6.99
CA HIS A 182 14.08 17.08 6.02
C HIS A 182 13.02 16.66 4.98
N ALA A 183 11.85 17.26 5.04
CA ALA A 183 10.71 16.89 4.22
C ALA A 183 10.63 17.74 2.94
N VAL A 184 10.74 17.10 1.76
CA VAL A 184 10.65 17.79 0.47
C VAL A 184 9.22 17.66 -0.07
N THR A 185 8.57 18.79 -0.34
CA THR A 185 7.23 18.83 -0.91
C THR A 185 7.03 20.04 -1.82
N GLY A 186 6.19 19.90 -2.86
CA GLY A 186 5.68 21.04 -3.64
C GLY A 186 4.33 21.57 -3.13
N LYS A 187 3.79 21.02 -2.03
CA LYS A 187 2.48 21.38 -1.50
C LYS A 187 2.63 22.22 -0.23
N LYS A 188 2.64 23.55 -0.40
CA LYS A 188 2.83 24.51 0.71
C LYS A 188 1.74 24.40 1.79
N ASP A 189 0.52 24.06 1.41
CA ASP A 189 -0.61 23.83 2.31
C ASP A 189 -0.43 22.63 3.26
N LYS A 190 0.61 21.80 3.04
CA LYS A 190 0.94 20.63 3.87
C LYS A 190 2.11 20.85 4.83
N ASN A 191 2.65 22.06 4.90
CA ASN A 191 3.83 22.33 5.72
C ASN A 191 3.56 22.08 7.21
N ASP A 192 2.45 22.58 7.76
CA ASP A 192 2.12 22.39 9.17
C ASP A 192 1.85 20.92 9.48
N TYR A 193 1.13 20.22 8.62
CA TYR A 193 0.93 18.78 8.72
C TYR A 193 2.27 18.01 8.80
N LEU A 194 3.24 18.35 7.96
CA LEU A 194 4.55 17.68 7.98
C LEU A 194 5.36 18.02 9.22
N LYS A 195 5.25 19.24 9.75
CA LYS A 195 5.85 19.62 11.05
C LYS A 195 5.23 18.83 12.20
N ASP A 196 3.91 18.69 12.21
CA ASP A 196 3.18 17.90 13.22
C ASP A 196 3.58 16.42 13.19
N LEU A 197 3.96 15.89 12.02
CA LEU A 197 4.52 14.56 11.87
C LEU A 197 5.98 14.45 12.35
N GLY A 198 6.63 15.57 12.65
CA GLY A 198 7.99 15.62 13.18
C GLY A 198 9.06 16.00 12.16
N ALA A 199 8.70 16.58 11.01
CA ALA A 199 9.69 17.13 10.10
C ALA A 199 10.43 18.31 10.74
N LYS A 200 11.77 18.24 10.81
CA LYS A 200 12.63 19.31 11.32
C LYS A 200 12.65 20.49 10.36
N ASN A 201 12.78 20.21 9.07
CA ASN A 201 12.80 21.23 8.01
C ASN A 201 11.85 20.83 6.87
N ILE A 202 11.26 21.84 6.24
CA ILE A 202 10.46 21.68 5.02
C ILE A 202 11.22 22.38 3.90
N ILE A 203 11.42 21.65 2.80
CA ILE A 203 12.16 22.11 1.62
C ILE A 203 11.18 22.15 0.43
N ASP A 204 11.13 23.26 -0.28
CA ASP A 204 10.33 23.36 -1.50
C ASP A 204 10.96 22.47 -2.59
N ARG A 205 10.17 21.60 -3.21
CA ARG A 205 10.63 20.74 -4.31
C ARG A 205 11.35 21.52 -5.42
N LYS A 206 10.97 22.77 -5.65
CA LYS A 206 11.58 23.63 -6.65
C LYS A 206 13.07 23.90 -6.42
N GLU A 207 13.53 23.78 -5.18
CA GLU A 207 14.98 23.92 -4.86
C GLU A 207 15.82 22.81 -5.50
N PHE A 208 15.20 21.70 -5.92
CA PHE A 208 15.83 20.58 -6.60
C PHE A 208 15.54 20.55 -8.11
N GLU A 209 14.77 21.50 -8.65
CA GLU A 209 14.42 21.58 -10.08
C GLU A 209 15.47 22.34 -10.91
N GLY A 210 16.57 22.87 -10.29
CA GLY A 210 17.69 23.47 -10.99
C GLY A 210 18.47 22.45 -11.84
N GLU A 211 19.19 22.92 -12.87
CA GLU A 211 20.01 22.09 -13.77
C GLU A 211 20.98 21.21 -12.98
N SER A 212 20.58 20.00 -12.69
CA SER A 212 21.44 18.98 -12.08
C SER A 212 22.35 18.41 -13.16
N LYS A 213 23.56 18.93 -13.25
CA LYS A 213 24.64 18.32 -14.03
C LYS A 213 25.14 17.00 -13.41
N ASP A 214 24.70 16.64 -12.24
CA ASP A 214 25.15 15.43 -11.54
C ASP A 214 24.03 14.72 -10.79
N ARG A 215 23.33 13.82 -11.48
CA ARG A 215 22.28 12.95 -10.90
C ARG A 215 22.84 11.68 -10.24
N LYS A 216 24.16 11.59 -10.01
CA LYS A 216 24.79 10.35 -9.50
C LYS A 216 24.81 10.17 -7.99
N SER A 217 24.27 11.11 -7.21
CA SER A 217 24.34 11.09 -5.73
C SER A 217 23.00 11.12 -4.99
N VAL A 218 21.90 10.77 -5.65
CA VAL A 218 20.62 10.57 -4.96
C VAL A 218 20.27 9.09 -5.00
N VAL A 219 20.56 8.40 -3.93
CA VAL A 219 20.08 7.03 -3.64
C VAL A 219 18.84 7.12 -2.78
#